data_4e528856af224906bdc2dcd39e7c45e8
#
_entry.id   4e528856af224906bdc2dcd39e7c45e8
#
_cell.length_a   1.000
_cell.length_b   1.000
_cell.length_c   1.000
_cell.angle_alpha   90.00
_cell.angle_beta   90.00
_cell.angle_gamma   90.00
#
_symmetry.space_group_name_H-M   'P 1'
#
loop_
_entity.id
_entity.type
_entity.pdbx_description
1 polymer ?
#
loop_
_entity_poly.entity_id
_entity_poly.type
_entity_poly.pdbx_seq_one_letter_code
_entity_poly.pdbx_strand_id
1 'polypeptide(L)'
;MLDSWHDSIVQVGEFGLLSALAVGGGLWLFNKNQPQLGEQLNDMFVNRADVDKAIAQTEVIINQLAQEAGNHPHLAILRENLAKLPLELNRKEITLAVTGGKSVGKSTVIEVLKTAPTIPGMSLNFAETAPLFSVAGENSDVVTLSEMQKSDFVLFLTNGDLTDSEFQVLQQLKAVKQPSLLVFNKQDQYQPDERATVFQSLKQRIGANVVATAAFPVPVKVRKHQEDGSFQEWMEKPTPDIQQLTQQLGEVVGQRGEQLVCNTTNRKVLLLKAEAKNCLNGVRRDQATPFIEKYQWIAAAAAFANPVPALDILATAAITAQMVIDLGNIYQQKISLEQAQQVAGTMGSLMLKLGLVELSTRAVTGILKTNVATFVAGGMVEGVSAAYLTRVAGLSLVEYFEQQEVALESGSALNLDKLRQVLQTVFQQNQKMAVLEAFVKQGVKRLLPEAKPVEVVA
;
A
#
# COMPACT_ATOMS: atom_id res chain seq x y z
N MET A 1 7.90 14.39 -24.04
CA MET A 1 7.76 12.90 -24.11
C MET A 1 8.23 12.19 -22.83
N LEU A 2 8.97 12.86 -21.96
CA LEU A 2 9.35 12.37 -20.61
C LEU A 2 8.22 12.57 -19.58
N ASP A 3 7.39 13.59 -19.75
CA ASP A 3 6.29 13.93 -18.82
C ASP A 3 5.15 12.87 -18.80
N SER A 4 4.91 12.20 -19.92
CA SER A 4 3.89 11.14 -20.00
C SER A 4 4.21 9.86 -19.20
N TRP A 5 5.45 9.70 -18.76
CA TRP A 5 5.88 8.57 -17.93
C TRP A 5 5.74 8.86 -16.44
N HIS A 6 5.88 10.14 -16.04
CA HIS A 6 5.67 10.56 -14.66
C HIS A 6 4.21 10.39 -14.23
N ASP A 7 3.26 10.80 -15.07
CA ASP A 7 1.84 10.70 -14.74
C ASP A 7 1.33 9.26 -14.63
N SER A 8 1.86 8.34 -15.45
CA SER A 8 1.46 6.91 -15.36
C SER A 8 2.04 6.19 -14.13
N ILE A 9 3.20 6.62 -13.61
CA ILE A 9 3.83 6.02 -12.42
C ILE A 9 3.22 6.61 -11.15
N VAL A 10 2.88 7.89 -11.14
CA VAL A 10 2.22 8.56 -10.00
C VAL A 10 0.81 8.00 -9.79
N GLN A 11 0.02 7.80 -10.87
CA GLN A 11 -1.31 7.17 -10.76
C GLN A 11 -1.24 5.72 -10.27
N VAL A 12 -0.24 4.94 -10.68
CA VAL A 12 -0.04 3.56 -10.16
C VAL A 12 0.46 3.58 -8.70
N GLY A 13 1.22 4.59 -8.29
CA GLY A 13 1.71 4.74 -6.92
C GLY A 13 0.62 5.02 -5.89
N GLU A 14 -0.32 5.90 -6.21
CA GLU A 14 -1.44 6.24 -5.31
C GLU A 14 -2.48 5.12 -5.20
N PHE A 15 -2.79 4.43 -6.30
CA PHE A 15 -3.71 3.29 -6.29
C PHE A 15 -3.01 1.96 -5.93
N GLY A 16 -1.72 1.82 -6.22
CA GLY A 16 -0.94 0.60 -5.96
C GLY A 16 -0.69 0.33 -4.48
N LEU A 17 -0.53 1.36 -3.63
CA LEU A 17 -0.32 1.19 -2.19
C LEU A 17 -1.59 0.76 -1.46
N LEU A 18 -2.75 1.29 -1.84
CA LEU A 18 -4.04 0.85 -1.28
C LEU A 18 -4.42 -0.55 -1.75
N SER A 19 -4.12 -0.90 -3.00
CA SER A 19 -4.40 -2.23 -3.54
C SER A 19 -3.35 -3.28 -3.12
N ALA A 20 -2.08 -2.93 -2.93
CA ALA A 20 -1.06 -3.87 -2.44
C ALA A 20 -1.28 -4.26 -0.97
N LEU A 21 -1.79 -3.34 -0.12
CA LEU A 21 -2.22 -3.67 1.24
C LEU A 21 -3.50 -4.53 1.24
N ALA A 22 -4.37 -4.36 0.26
CA ALA A 22 -5.61 -5.15 0.14
C ALA A 22 -5.39 -6.54 -0.48
N VAL A 23 -4.47 -6.69 -1.43
CA VAL A 23 -4.26 -7.94 -2.17
C VAL A 23 -3.15 -8.80 -1.55
N GLY A 24 -2.08 -8.20 -1.03
CA GLY A 24 -0.99 -8.95 -0.37
C GLY A 24 -1.40 -9.61 0.96
N GLY A 25 -2.38 -9.06 1.67
CA GLY A 25 -2.93 -9.63 2.91
C GLY A 25 -3.93 -10.77 2.70
N GLY A 26 -4.60 -10.81 1.54
CA GLY A 26 -5.73 -11.72 1.31
C GLY A 26 -5.34 -13.18 1.06
N LEU A 27 -4.15 -13.47 0.57
CA LEU A 27 -3.72 -14.83 0.20
C LEU A 27 -3.03 -15.61 1.32
N TRP A 28 -2.58 -14.94 2.41
CA TRP A 28 -1.90 -15.61 3.53
C TRP A 28 -2.86 -16.12 4.63
N LEU A 29 -4.14 -15.71 4.62
CA LEU A 29 -5.10 -15.93 5.72
C LEU A 29 -5.99 -17.17 5.60
N PHE A 30 -5.82 -18.02 4.58
CA PHE A 30 -6.71 -19.19 4.43
C PHE A 30 -6.33 -20.43 5.26
N ASN A 31 -5.36 -20.36 6.17
CA ASN A 31 -5.03 -21.53 7.00
C ASN A 31 -4.59 -21.15 8.42
N LYS A 32 -5.52 -21.11 9.38
CA LYS A 32 -5.35 -21.58 10.76
C LYS A 32 -6.59 -21.33 11.65
N ASN A 33 -6.86 -22.28 12.55
CA ASN A 33 -7.83 -22.36 13.64
C ASN A 33 -8.24 -21.02 14.26
N GLN A 34 -9.54 -20.80 14.46
CA GLN A 34 -10.11 -19.60 15.06
C GLN A 34 -9.68 -19.48 16.54
N PRO A 35 -8.95 -18.43 16.92
CA PRO A 35 -8.67 -18.12 18.32
C PRO A 35 -9.86 -17.43 19.01
N GLN A 36 -9.96 -17.61 20.33
CA GLN A 36 -11.02 -17.00 21.14
C GLN A 36 -10.86 -15.47 21.23
N LEU A 37 -11.95 -14.75 21.45
CA LEU A 37 -12.11 -13.30 21.29
C LEU A 37 -11.10 -12.41 22.03
N GLY A 38 -10.67 -12.82 23.22
CA GLY A 38 -9.68 -12.08 24.02
C GLY A 38 -8.29 -12.03 23.41
N GLU A 39 -7.88 -13.09 22.71
CA GLU A 39 -6.57 -13.18 22.04
C GLU A 39 -6.54 -12.38 20.73
N GLN A 40 -7.63 -12.35 19.97
CA GLN A 40 -7.71 -11.61 18.70
C GLN A 40 -7.57 -10.09 18.88
N LEU A 41 -8.02 -9.55 19.99
CA LEU A 41 -7.91 -8.12 20.27
C LEU A 41 -6.50 -7.72 20.72
N ASN A 42 -5.77 -8.59 21.44
CA ASN A 42 -4.42 -8.26 21.92
C ASN A 42 -3.41 -8.12 20.78
N ASP A 43 -3.52 -8.92 19.73
CA ASP A 43 -2.66 -8.83 18.54
C ASP A 43 -2.96 -7.59 17.64
N MET A 44 -4.07 -6.90 17.91
CA MET A 44 -4.48 -5.72 17.14
C MET A 44 -3.91 -4.42 17.70
N PHE A 45 -3.46 -4.39 18.97
CA PHE A 45 -3.01 -3.17 19.62
C PHE A 45 -1.49 -2.99 19.59
N VAL A 46 -1.08 -1.77 19.23
CA VAL A 46 0.32 -1.35 19.19
C VAL A 46 0.65 -0.62 20.48
N ASN A 47 1.84 -0.88 21.04
CA ASN A 47 2.33 -0.17 22.21
C ASN A 47 2.79 1.25 21.86
N ARG A 48 2.69 2.19 22.80
CA ARG A 48 3.15 3.57 22.62
C ARG A 48 4.62 3.64 22.21
N ALA A 49 5.48 2.83 22.82
CA ALA A 49 6.90 2.78 22.48
C ALA A 49 7.18 2.39 21.02
N ASP A 50 6.35 1.51 20.43
CA ASP A 50 6.48 1.13 19.03
C ASP A 50 6.07 2.29 18.10
N VAL A 51 5.05 3.07 18.49
CA VAL A 51 4.64 4.27 17.75
C VAL A 51 5.71 5.35 17.81
N ASP A 52 6.27 5.61 18.99
CA ASP A 52 7.36 6.58 19.17
C ASP A 52 8.59 6.18 18.33
N LYS A 53 8.94 4.89 18.29
CA LYS A 53 10.00 4.37 17.41
C LYS A 53 9.68 4.56 15.94
N ALA A 54 8.45 4.33 15.52
CA ALA A 54 8.03 4.54 14.13
C ALA A 54 8.05 6.03 13.74
N ILE A 55 7.68 6.95 14.65
CA ILE A 55 7.81 8.40 14.46
C ILE A 55 9.28 8.76 14.26
N ALA A 56 10.18 8.29 15.14
CA ALA A 56 11.62 8.57 15.01
C ALA A 56 12.20 8.05 13.69
N GLN A 57 11.80 6.84 13.25
CA GLN A 57 12.21 6.31 11.95
C GLN A 57 11.72 7.17 10.78
N THR A 58 10.49 7.67 10.87
CA THR A 58 9.91 8.55 9.85
C THR A 58 10.65 9.88 9.80
N GLU A 59 11.02 10.43 10.95
CA GLU A 59 11.82 11.65 11.05
C GLU A 59 13.19 11.50 10.37
N VAL A 60 13.86 10.36 10.57
CA VAL A 60 15.14 10.06 9.88
C VAL A 60 14.97 10.12 8.36
N ILE A 61 13.91 9.53 7.81
CA ILE A 61 13.65 9.53 6.36
C ILE A 61 13.40 10.96 5.85
N ILE A 62 12.58 11.74 6.57
CA ILE A 62 12.29 13.14 6.21
C ILE A 62 13.55 14.00 6.28
N ASN A 63 14.42 13.78 7.27
CA ASN A 63 15.69 14.47 7.38
C ASN A 63 16.66 14.09 6.26
N GLN A 64 16.69 12.84 5.83
CA GLN A 64 17.45 12.42 4.64
C GLN A 64 16.93 13.08 3.37
N LEU A 65 15.60 13.12 3.17
CA LEU A 65 15.00 13.84 2.04
C LEU A 65 15.40 15.33 2.06
N ALA A 66 15.43 15.96 3.24
CA ALA A 66 15.84 17.34 3.39
C ALA A 66 17.32 17.57 3.05
N GLN A 67 18.19 16.61 3.36
CA GLN A 67 19.61 16.67 3.03
C GLN A 67 19.87 16.46 1.53
N GLU A 68 19.15 15.50 0.90
CA GLU A 68 19.35 15.15 -0.49
C GLU A 68 18.60 16.09 -1.46
N ALA A 69 17.45 16.65 -1.03
CA ALA A 69 16.59 17.54 -1.83
C ALA A 69 15.88 18.58 -0.95
N GLY A 70 16.61 19.53 -0.40
CA GLY A 70 16.09 20.55 0.52
C GLY A 70 14.93 21.41 -0.02
N ASN A 71 14.78 21.48 -1.34
CA ASN A 71 13.70 22.22 -2.02
C ASN A 71 12.57 21.29 -2.49
N HIS A 72 12.49 20.04 -2.01
CA HIS A 72 11.43 19.12 -2.43
C HIS A 72 10.05 19.66 -2.03
N PRO A 73 9.07 19.72 -2.96
CA PRO A 73 7.78 20.39 -2.72
C PRO A 73 6.98 19.78 -1.56
N HIS A 74 7.10 18.49 -1.31
CA HIS A 74 6.39 17.81 -0.23
C HIS A 74 7.08 17.92 1.14
N LEU A 75 8.32 18.43 1.22
CA LEU A 75 9.08 18.42 2.47
C LEU A 75 8.41 19.20 3.60
N ALA A 76 7.83 20.37 3.30
CA ALA A 76 7.13 21.19 4.28
C ALA A 76 5.90 20.47 4.86
N ILE A 77 5.11 19.84 4.00
CA ILE A 77 3.91 19.08 4.37
C ILE A 77 4.28 17.87 5.23
N LEU A 78 5.31 17.13 4.83
CA LEU A 78 5.79 15.95 5.60
C LEU A 78 6.24 16.34 7.01
N ARG A 79 6.98 17.45 7.16
CA ARG A 79 7.42 17.98 8.46
C ARG A 79 6.25 18.46 9.31
N GLU A 80 5.28 19.14 8.73
CA GLU A 80 4.08 19.58 9.42
C GLU A 80 3.26 18.37 9.93
N ASN A 81 3.06 17.37 9.09
CA ASN A 81 2.35 16.15 9.46
C ASN A 81 3.10 15.39 10.56
N LEU A 82 4.42 15.28 10.48
CA LEU A 82 5.24 14.65 11.52
C LEU A 82 5.07 15.37 12.87
N ALA A 83 5.12 16.70 12.89
CA ALA A 83 4.99 17.50 14.12
C ALA A 83 3.63 17.35 14.81
N LYS A 84 2.57 16.98 14.08
CA LYS A 84 1.22 16.75 14.63
C LYS A 84 1.09 15.39 15.34
N LEU A 85 1.90 14.38 14.99
CA LEU A 85 1.76 13.02 15.50
C LEU A 85 1.93 12.89 17.02
N PRO A 86 2.90 13.53 17.70
CA PRO A 86 3.02 13.47 19.15
C PRO A 86 1.82 14.12 19.88
N LEU A 87 1.21 15.15 19.29
CA LEU A 87 0.01 15.80 19.85
C LEU A 87 -1.18 14.84 19.75
N GLU A 88 -1.29 14.10 18.65
CA GLU A 88 -2.34 13.11 18.48
C GLU A 88 -2.24 11.95 19.47
N LEU A 89 -1.03 11.48 19.81
CA LEU A 89 -0.83 10.44 20.81
C LEU A 89 -1.34 10.83 22.22
N ASN A 90 -1.39 12.11 22.52
CA ASN A 90 -1.81 12.63 23.82
C ASN A 90 -3.27 13.10 23.86
N ARG A 91 -4.01 12.97 22.76
CA ARG A 91 -5.43 13.36 22.73
C ARG A 91 -6.28 12.43 23.60
N LYS A 92 -7.29 13.03 24.22
CA LYS A 92 -8.30 12.32 25.02
C LYS A 92 -9.66 12.22 24.31
N GLU A 93 -9.67 12.52 23.03
CA GLU A 93 -10.84 12.41 22.18
C GLU A 93 -10.71 11.18 21.29
N ILE A 94 -11.74 10.34 21.27
CA ILE A 94 -11.85 9.14 20.45
C ILE A 94 -12.87 9.39 19.35
N THR A 95 -12.42 9.25 18.10
CA THR A 95 -13.29 9.39 16.93
C THR A 95 -13.86 8.02 16.56
N LEU A 96 -15.20 7.92 16.62
CA LEU A 96 -15.98 6.75 16.23
C LEU A 96 -16.59 6.99 14.86
N ALA A 97 -16.17 6.23 13.85
CA ALA A 97 -16.85 6.24 12.56
C ALA A 97 -18.12 5.37 12.65
N VAL A 98 -19.26 5.93 12.28
CA VAL A 98 -20.52 5.20 12.18
C VAL A 98 -20.84 5.00 10.71
N THR A 99 -20.77 3.73 10.27
CA THR A 99 -20.85 3.35 8.86
C THR A 99 -21.90 2.26 8.60
N GLY A 100 -22.12 1.92 7.36
CA GLY A 100 -23.06 0.89 6.91
C GLY A 100 -23.86 1.34 5.69
N GLY A 101 -24.75 0.48 5.24
CA GLY A 101 -25.61 0.71 4.08
C GLY A 101 -26.56 1.91 4.24
N LYS A 102 -27.36 2.14 3.20
CA LYS A 102 -28.40 3.16 3.24
C LYS A 102 -29.51 2.75 4.22
N SER A 103 -30.02 3.71 4.99
CA SER A 103 -31.18 3.53 5.89
C SER A 103 -31.00 2.50 7.03
N VAL A 104 -29.76 2.11 7.38
CA VAL A 104 -29.50 1.22 8.54
C VAL A 104 -29.65 1.93 9.88
N GLY A 105 -29.82 3.26 9.91
CA GLY A 105 -30.07 4.05 11.13
C GLY A 105 -28.83 4.70 11.73
N LYS A 106 -27.82 5.02 10.94
CA LYS A 106 -26.57 5.67 11.39
C LYS A 106 -26.83 6.94 12.22
N SER A 107 -27.49 7.93 11.63
CA SER A 107 -27.79 9.22 12.30
C SER A 107 -28.57 9.02 13.60
N THR A 108 -29.54 8.11 13.60
CA THR A 108 -30.36 7.81 14.77
C THR A 108 -29.54 7.19 15.91
N VAL A 109 -28.66 6.24 15.60
CA VAL A 109 -27.74 5.64 16.59
C VAL A 109 -26.83 6.70 17.18
N ILE A 110 -26.29 7.62 16.34
CA ILE A 110 -25.46 8.75 16.82
C ILE A 110 -26.24 9.66 17.77
N GLU A 111 -27.46 10.03 17.41
CA GLU A 111 -28.31 10.90 18.28
C GLU A 111 -28.56 10.27 19.65
N VAL A 112 -28.88 8.98 19.67
CA VAL A 112 -29.16 8.28 20.95
C VAL A 112 -27.87 8.08 21.73
N LEU A 113 -26.74 7.76 21.11
CA LEU A 113 -25.44 7.62 21.78
C LEU A 113 -24.94 8.95 22.39
N LYS A 114 -25.24 10.10 21.77
CA LYS A 114 -24.88 11.42 22.30
C LYS A 114 -25.62 11.74 23.61
N THR A 115 -26.78 11.11 23.85
CA THR A 115 -27.54 11.25 25.09
C THR A 115 -27.17 10.24 26.17
N ALA A 116 -26.33 9.26 25.83
CA ALA A 116 -25.84 8.23 26.74
C ALA A 116 -24.86 8.82 27.80
N PRO A 117 -24.67 8.15 28.94
CA PRO A 117 -23.69 8.58 29.94
C PRO A 117 -22.31 8.73 29.37
N THR A 118 -21.59 9.80 29.76
CA THR A 118 -20.21 10.05 29.34
C THR A 118 -19.24 9.03 29.94
N ILE A 119 -18.27 8.60 29.17
CA ILE A 119 -17.22 7.71 29.65
C ILE A 119 -16.16 8.55 30.37
N PRO A 120 -15.85 8.25 31.65
CA PRO A 120 -14.87 9.03 32.39
C PRO A 120 -13.50 9.08 31.71
N GLY A 121 -12.94 10.27 31.55
CA GLY A 121 -11.59 10.48 31.09
C GLY A 121 -11.38 10.53 29.58
N MET A 122 -12.39 10.18 28.75
CA MET A 122 -12.34 10.23 27.30
C MET A 122 -13.61 10.91 26.75
N SER A 123 -13.46 11.76 25.74
CA SER A 123 -14.58 12.31 24.97
C SER A 123 -14.79 11.50 23.68
N LEU A 124 -16.06 11.32 23.30
CA LEU A 124 -16.42 10.62 22.07
C LEU A 124 -16.83 11.63 21.00
N ASN A 125 -16.23 11.51 19.83
CA ASN A 125 -16.59 12.24 18.63
C ASN A 125 -17.16 11.24 17.61
N PHE A 126 -18.40 11.46 17.16
CA PHE A 126 -19.08 10.59 16.20
C PHE A 126 -19.00 11.19 14.80
N ALA A 127 -18.39 10.45 13.87
CA ALA A 127 -18.33 10.79 12.47
C ALA A 127 -19.24 9.84 11.66
N GLU A 128 -20.32 10.39 11.10
CA GLU A 128 -21.18 9.63 10.19
C GLU A 128 -20.55 9.58 8.82
N THR A 129 -20.36 8.37 8.26
CA THR A 129 -19.84 8.20 6.91
C THR A 129 -20.96 8.20 5.87
N ALA A 130 -20.60 8.44 4.62
CA ALA A 130 -21.49 8.22 3.49
C ALA A 130 -21.98 6.75 3.49
N PRO A 131 -23.21 6.48 2.97
CA PRO A 131 -23.70 5.11 2.90
C PRO A 131 -22.87 4.29 1.93
N LEU A 132 -22.45 3.10 2.38
CA LEU A 132 -21.77 2.11 1.54
C LEU A 132 -22.75 1.54 0.50
N PHE A 133 -22.18 1.08 -0.63
CA PHE A 133 -22.91 0.41 -1.71
C PHE A 133 -24.03 1.25 -2.31
N SER A 134 -23.87 2.57 -2.27
CA SER A 134 -24.83 3.48 -2.93
C SER A 134 -24.53 3.58 -4.42
N VAL A 135 -25.58 3.84 -5.22
CA VAL A 135 -25.49 3.96 -6.69
C VAL A 135 -24.55 5.09 -7.16
N ALA A 136 -23.98 5.86 -6.26
CA ALA A 136 -23.11 7.02 -6.55
C ALA A 136 -21.71 6.67 -7.11
N GLY A 137 -21.41 5.38 -7.32
CA GLY A 137 -20.18 4.90 -7.97
C GLY A 137 -19.10 4.40 -7.01
N GLU A 138 -18.18 3.61 -7.54
CA GLU A 138 -17.07 2.94 -6.81
C GLU A 138 -16.18 3.90 -6.01
N ASN A 139 -16.05 5.15 -6.45
CA ASN A 139 -15.25 6.17 -5.75
C ASN A 139 -15.83 6.58 -4.39
N SER A 140 -17.16 6.45 -4.18
CA SER A 140 -17.78 6.78 -2.88
C SER A 140 -17.37 5.81 -1.78
N ASP A 141 -17.29 4.51 -2.10
CA ASP A 141 -16.92 3.48 -1.13
C ASP A 141 -15.45 3.58 -0.73
N VAL A 142 -14.55 3.96 -1.66
CA VAL A 142 -13.12 4.19 -1.38
C VAL A 142 -12.95 5.34 -0.38
N VAL A 143 -13.67 6.45 -0.57
CA VAL A 143 -13.63 7.59 0.36
C VAL A 143 -14.15 7.16 1.74
N THR A 144 -15.27 6.45 1.80
CA THR A 144 -15.85 5.95 3.03
C THR A 144 -14.90 4.99 3.78
N LEU A 145 -14.21 4.10 3.06
CA LEU A 145 -13.19 3.22 3.65
C LEU A 145 -12.01 4.02 4.23
N SER A 146 -11.56 5.06 3.53
CA SER A 146 -10.51 5.95 4.03
C SER A 146 -10.93 6.69 5.30
N GLU A 147 -12.19 7.17 5.39
CA GLU A 147 -12.72 7.80 6.59
C GLU A 147 -12.77 6.83 7.78
N MET A 148 -13.21 5.59 7.55
CA MET A 148 -13.20 4.56 8.58
C MET A 148 -11.79 4.28 9.11
N GLN A 149 -10.79 4.21 8.23
CA GLN A 149 -9.40 3.96 8.61
C GLN A 149 -8.75 5.12 9.39
N LYS A 150 -9.25 6.36 9.20
CA LYS A 150 -8.80 7.54 9.96
C LYS A 150 -9.41 7.62 11.37
N SER A 151 -10.48 6.87 11.65
CA SER A 151 -11.13 6.82 12.95
C SER A 151 -10.42 5.86 13.93
N ASP A 152 -10.70 6.02 15.21
CA ASP A 152 -10.13 5.15 16.26
C ASP A 152 -10.88 3.83 16.37
N PHE A 153 -12.19 3.89 16.16
CA PHE A 153 -13.08 2.75 16.25
C PHE A 153 -14.20 2.87 15.23
N VAL A 154 -14.65 1.75 14.69
CA VAL A 154 -15.73 1.71 13.68
C VAL A 154 -16.96 1.01 14.25
N LEU A 155 -18.09 1.68 14.21
CA LEU A 155 -19.41 1.08 14.39
C LEU A 155 -19.99 0.77 13.01
N PHE A 156 -19.99 -0.52 12.64
CA PHE A 156 -20.54 -0.96 11.37
C PHE A 156 -22.00 -1.38 11.59
N LEU A 157 -22.94 -0.64 11.03
CA LEU A 157 -24.37 -0.88 11.19
C LEU A 157 -24.91 -1.74 10.05
N THR A 158 -25.69 -2.76 10.42
CA THR A 158 -26.57 -3.49 9.53
C THR A 158 -27.98 -3.55 10.13
N ASN A 159 -29.00 -3.75 9.30
CA ASN A 159 -30.39 -3.94 9.73
C ASN A 159 -30.91 -5.35 9.41
N GLY A 160 -30.01 -6.29 9.11
CA GLY A 160 -30.32 -7.67 8.81
C GLY A 160 -29.07 -8.54 8.80
N ASP A 161 -29.10 -9.66 8.11
CA ASP A 161 -27.89 -10.47 7.86
C ASP A 161 -26.94 -9.72 6.92
N LEU A 162 -25.64 -10.03 7.00
CA LEU A 162 -24.61 -9.39 6.17
C LEU A 162 -24.72 -9.85 4.72
N THR A 163 -24.73 -8.89 3.81
CA THR A 163 -24.45 -9.14 2.39
C THR A 163 -22.99 -9.50 2.21
N ASP A 164 -22.65 -10.10 1.07
CA ASP A 164 -21.24 -10.43 0.77
C ASP A 164 -20.35 -9.18 0.68
N SER A 165 -20.87 -8.09 0.13
CA SER A 165 -20.14 -6.81 0.06
C SER A 165 -19.86 -6.21 1.45
N GLU A 166 -20.84 -6.24 2.37
CA GLU A 166 -20.64 -5.80 3.76
C GLU A 166 -19.62 -6.69 4.49
N PHE A 167 -19.70 -7.99 4.27
CA PHE A 167 -18.73 -8.93 4.83
C PHE A 167 -17.31 -8.67 4.32
N GLN A 168 -17.13 -8.40 3.03
CA GLN A 168 -15.83 -8.04 2.45
C GLN A 168 -15.24 -6.78 3.09
N VAL A 169 -16.05 -5.73 3.30
CA VAL A 169 -15.60 -4.51 3.99
C VAL A 169 -15.16 -4.81 5.41
N LEU A 170 -15.90 -5.62 6.17
CA LEU A 170 -15.51 -6.02 7.52
C LEU A 170 -14.21 -6.84 7.53
N GLN A 171 -13.97 -7.69 6.52
CA GLN A 171 -12.70 -8.40 6.35
C GLN A 171 -11.54 -7.46 6.01
N GLN A 172 -11.78 -6.43 5.19
CA GLN A 172 -10.77 -5.40 4.90
C GLN A 172 -10.40 -4.61 6.15
N LEU A 173 -11.38 -4.19 6.98
CA LEU A 173 -11.12 -3.53 8.26
C LEU A 173 -10.28 -4.42 9.19
N LYS A 174 -10.59 -5.72 9.25
CA LYS A 174 -9.83 -6.69 10.03
C LYS A 174 -8.40 -6.85 9.51
N ALA A 175 -8.20 -6.90 8.20
CA ALA A 175 -6.88 -7.04 7.58
C ALA A 175 -5.95 -5.87 7.91
N VAL A 176 -6.49 -4.64 7.99
CA VAL A 176 -5.73 -3.43 8.40
C VAL A 176 -5.73 -3.21 9.91
N LYS A 177 -6.16 -4.20 10.68
CA LYS A 177 -6.24 -4.14 12.15
C LYS A 177 -7.05 -2.94 12.66
N GLN A 178 -8.13 -2.57 11.95
CA GLN A 178 -9.05 -1.53 12.36
C GLN A 178 -10.02 -2.07 13.40
N PRO A 179 -10.03 -1.57 14.65
CA PRO A 179 -10.98 -1.99 15.65
C PRO A 179 -12.40 -1.64 15.22
N SER A 180 -13.31 -2.62 15.27
CA SER A 180 -14.69 -2.44 14.83
C SER A 180 -15.68 -3.29 15.64
N LEU A 181 -16.92 -2.83 15.71
CA LEU A 181 -18.06 -3.50 16.31
C LEU A 181 -19.20 -3.54 15.29
N LEU A 182 -19.75 -4.72 15.04
CA LEU A 182 -20.92 -4.89 14.20
C LEU A 182 -22.17 -4.62 15.03
N VAL A 183 -23.02 -3.72 14.57
CA VAL A 183 -24.27 -3.32 15.25
C VAL A 183 -25.45 -3.76 14.39
N PHE A 184 -26.17 -4.78 14.83
CA PHE A 184 -27.45 -5.17 14.27
C PHE A 184 -28.54 -4.25 14.79
N ASN A 185 -28.83 -3.19 14.05
CA ASN A 185 -29.84 -2.20 14.41
C ASN A 185 -31.23 -2.59 13.87
N LYS A 186 -32.29 -2.00 14.43
CA LYS A 186 -33.70 -2.28 14.11
C LYS A 186 -34.11 -3.73 14.41
N GLN A 187 -33.51 -4.34 15.44
CA GLN A 187 -33.87 -5.69 15.88
C GLN A 187 -35.35 -5.86 16.26
N ASP A 188 -36.01 -4.75 16.63
CA ASP A 188 -37.43 -4.68 16.97
C ASP A 188 -38.38 -4.94 15.78
N GLN A 189 -37.87 -4.87 14.56
CA GLN A 189 -38.63 -5.14 13.32
C GLN A 189 -38.69 -6.63 12.96
N TYR A 190 -38.00 -7.49 13.75
CA TYR A 190 -37.95 -8.94 13.55
C TYR A 190 -38.75 -9.67 14.64
N GLN A 191 -39.38 -10.78 14.23
CA GLN A 191 -39.97 -11.71 15.20
C GLN A 191 -38.84 -12.34 16.07
N PRO A 192 -39.14 -12.75 17.30
CA PRO A 192 -38.13 -13.25 18.24
C PRO A 192 -37.24 -14.36 17.67
N ASP A 193 -37.81 -15.34 16.96
CA ASP A 193 -37.08 -16.47 16.38
C ASP A 193 -36.22 -16.03 15.18
N GLU A 194 -36.73 -15.16 14.32
CA GLU A 194 -36.00 -14.59 13.18
C GLU A 194 -34.83 -13.74 13.67
N ARG A 195 -35.07 -12.89 14.67
CA ARG A 195 -34.04 -12.07 15.32
C ARG A 195 -32.90 -12.91 15.87
N ALA A 196 -33.25 -14.00 16.57
CA ALA A 196 -32.28 -14.93 17.14
C ALA A 196 -31.43 -15.59 16.02
N THR A 197 -32.08 -15.99 14.92
CA THR A 197 -31.42 -16.61 13.76
C THR A 197 -30.46 -15.63 13.09
N VAL A 198 -30.89 -14.41 12.79
CA VAL A 198 -30.01 -13.37 12.18
C VAL A 198 -28.84 -13.07 13.12
N PHE A 199 -29.09 -12.87 14.41
CA PHE A 199 -28.03 -12.57 15.36
C PHE A 199 -27.00 -13.70 15.50
N GLN A 200 -27.46 -14.96 15.46
CA GLN A 200 -26.57 -16.11 15.48
C GLN A 200 -25.75 -16.21 14.19
N SER A 201 -26.34 -15.96 13.02
CA SER A 201 -25.63 -15.90 11.73
C SER A 201 -24.52 -14.86 11.76
N LEU A 202 -24.82 -13.66 12.22
CA LEU A 202 -23.85 -12.58 12.38
C LEU A 202 -22.68 -12.98 13.29
N LYS A 203 -22.97 -13.60 14.43
CA LYS A 203 -21.95 -14.12 15.36
C LYS A 203 -21.07 -15.21 14.75
N GLN A 204 -21.64 -16.09 13.96
CA GLN A 204 -20.86 -17.14 13.26
C GLN A 204 -19.90 -16.56 12.23
N ARG A 205 -20.31 -15.50 11.52
CA ARG A 205 -19.50 -14.87 10.46
C ARG A 205 -18.42 -13.91 11.00
N ILE A 206 -18.72 -13.14 12.05
CA ILE A 206 -17.85 -12.05 12.54
C ILE A 206 -17.21 -12.40 13.90
N GLY A 207 -17.75 -13.38 14.63
CA GLY A 207 -17.36 -13.71 16.00
C GLY A 207 -18.16 -12.93 17.03
N ALA A 208 -17.56 -12.68 18.21
CA ALA A 208 -18.30 -12.10 19.34
C ALA A 208 -18.42 -10.56 19.27
N ASN A 209 -17.84 -9.89 18.29
CA ASN A 209 -17.92 -8.44 18.09
C ASN A 209 -19.25 -8.01 17.43
N VAL A 210 -20.38 -8.47 17.97
CA VAL A 210 -21.73 -8.18 17.45
C VAL A 210 -22.64 -7.79 18.60
N VAL A 211 -23.36 -6.67 18.47
CA VAL A 211 -24.43 -6.25 19.37
C VAL A 211 -25.70 -6.00 18.60
N ALA A 212 -26.85 -6.24 19.27
CA ALA A 212 -28.15 -5.94 18.71
C ALA A 212 -28.71 -4.67 19.34
N THR A 213 -29.39 -3.83 18.56
CA THR A 213 -29.96 -2.55 19.01
C THR A 213 -31.29 -2.26 18.32
N ALA A 214 -32.09 -1.41 18.98
CA ALA A 214 -33.24 -0.73 18.40
C ALA A 214 -33.16 0.75 18.79
N ALA A 215 -32.39 1.53 18.01
CA ALA A 215 -32.17 2.95 18.33
C ALA A 215 -33.46 3.82 18.22
N PHE A 216 -34.39 3.39 17.40
CA PHE A 216 -35.68 4.02 17.23
C PHE A 216 -36.77 2.96 17.10
N PRO A 217 -37.23 2.36 18.22
CA PRO A 217 -38.20 1.27 18.19
C PRO A 217 -39.52 1.68 17.53
N VAL A 218 -40.14 0.75 16.84
CA VAL A 218 -41.46 0.95 16.25
C VAL A 218 -42.51 1.08 17.36
N PRO A 219 -43.42 2.08 17.28
CA PRO A 219 -44.51 2.20 18.24
C PRO A 219 -45.36 0.94 18.25
N VAL A 220 -45.66 0.44 19.46
CA VAL A 220 -46.51 -0.75 19.66
C VAL A 220 -47.92 -0.34 20.11
N LYS A 221 -48.90 -1.04 19.58
CA LYS A 221 -50.28 -0.85 20.00
C LYS A 221 -50.51 -1.61 21.30
N VAL A 222 -50.75 -0.89 22.36
CA VAL A 222 -51.09 -1.45 23.69
C VAL A 222 -52.59 -1.50 23.84
N ARG A 223 -53.12 -2.64 24.30
CA ARG A 223 -54.54 -2.80 24.64
C ARG A 223 -54.64 -3.24 26.08
N LYS A 224 -55.23 -2.41 26.91
CA LYS A 224 -55.53 -2.69 28.31
C LYS A 224 -56.98 -3.09 28.45
N HIS A 225 -57.23 -4.32 28.91
CA HIS A 225 -58.55 -4.80 29.24
C HIS A 225 -58.95 -4.28 30.62
N GLN A 226 -60.17 -3.77 30.75
CA GLN A 226 -60.72 -3.34 32.01
C GLN A 226 -61.64 -4.43 32.58
N GLU A 227 -61.92 -4.34 33.87
CA GLU A 227 -62.75 -5.36 34.59
C GLU A 227 -64.20 -5.40 34.10
N ASP A 228 -64.67 -4.30 33.48
CA ASP A 228 -66.01 -4.19 32.88
C ASP A 228 -66.13 -4.79 31.48
N GLY A 229 -65.06 -5.44 30.97
CA GLY A 229 -64.99 -6.03 29.62
C GLY A 229 -64.68 -5.05 28.48
N SER A 230 -64.56 -3.75 28.78
CA SER A 230 -64.11 -2.75 27.84
C SER A 230 -62.59 -2.84 27.63
N PHE A 231 -62.09 -2.24 26.54
CA PHE A 231 -60.65 -2.14 26.32
C PHE A 231 -60.29 -0.71 25.93
N GLN A 232 -59.12 -0.28 26.37
CA GLN A 232 -58.49 0.98 26.01
C GLN A 232 -57.27 0.72 25.16
N GLU A 233 -57.20 1.34 23.99
CA GLU A 233 -56.08 1.17 23.06
C GLU A 233 -55.32 2.48 22.91
N TRP A 234 -53.97 2.41 22.92
CA TRP A 234 -53.11 3.54 22.60
C TRP A 234 -51.83 3.04 21.92
N MET A 235 -51.14 3.96 21.24
CA MET A 235 -49.80 3.70 20.69
C MET A 235 -48.76 4.09 21.75
N GLU A 236 -47.92 3.15 22.14
CA GLU A 236 -46.81 3.37 23.04
C GLU A 236 -45.53 3.34 22.26
N LYS A 237 -44.66 4.33 22.48
CA LYS A 237 -43.35 4.39 21.89
C LYS A 237 -42.33 3.84 22.89
N PRO A 238 -41.76 2.65 22.65
CA PRO A 238 -40.74 2.08 23.54
C PRO A 238 -39.49 2.95 23.60
N THR A 239 -38.76 2.86 24.69
CA THR A 239 -37.46 3.51 24.83
C THR A 239 -36.45 2.86 23.93
N PRO A 240 -35.43 3.61 23.40
CA PRO A 240 -34.33 3.04 22.62
C PRO A 240 -33.64 1.92 23.38
N ASP A 241 -33.45 0.78 22.68
CA ASP A 241 -32.71 -0.36 23.22
C ASP A 241 -31.28 -0.31 22.65
N ILE A 242 -30.39 0.35 23.42
CA ILE A 242 -28.95 0.50 23.09
C ILE A 242 -28.07 0.07 24.27
N GLN A 243 -28.61 -0.58 25.28
CA GLN A 243 -27.89 -0.87 26.52
C GLN A 243 -26.61 -1.71 26.26
N GLN A 244 -26.69 -2.78 25.45
CA GLN A 244 -25.54 -3.60 25.13
C GLN A 244 -24.47 -2.82 24.36
N LEU A 245 -24.89 -1.93 23.44
CA LEU A 245 -23.97 -1.10 22.68
C LEU A 245 -23.23 -0.11 23.59
N THR A 246 -23.95 0.59 24.45
CA THR A 246 -23.35 1.56 25.40
C THR A 246 -22.43 0.87 26.40
N GLN A 247 -22.77 -0.32 26.89
CA GLN A 247 -21.91 -1.10 27.77
C GLN A 247 -20.62 -1.51 27.08
N GLN A 248 -20.70 -2.11 25.87
CA GLN A 248 -19.50 -2.54 25.12
C GLN A 248 -18.62 -1.37 24.71
N LEU A 249 -19.20 -0.25 24.28
CA LEU A 249 -18.43 0.98 24.01
C LEU A 249 -17.75 1.50 25.28
N GLY A 250 -18.45 1.51 26.42
CA GLY A 250 -17.89 1.89 27.71
C GLY A 250 -16.71 1.04 28.13
N GLU A 251 -16.79 -0.29 27.94
CA GLU A 251 -15.71 -1.24 28.21
C GLU A 251 -14.51 -1.02 27.29
N VAL A 252 -14.74 -0.93 25.96
CA VAL A 252 -13.66 -0.76 24.97
C VAL A 252 -12.98 0.60 25.16
N VAL A 253 -13.72 1.68 25.26
CA VAL A 253 -13.14 3.02 25.37
C VAL A 253 -12.53 3.24 26.75
N GLY A 254 -13.18 2.79 27.82
CA GLY A 254 -12.68 2.96 29.18
C GLY A 254 -11.41 2.16 29.47
N GLN A 255 -11.31 0.94 28.95
CA GLN A 255 -10.16 0.07 29.20
C GLN A 255 -9.04 0.23 28.15
N ARG A 256 -9.36 0.59 26.91
CA ARG A 256 -8.44 0.58 25.77
C ARG A 256 -8.40 1.89 24.97
N GLY A 257 -8.95 2.98 25.50
CA GLY A 257 -8.99 4.25 24.77
C GLY A 257 -7.62 4.75 24.33
N GLU A 258 -6.60 4.67 25.18
CA GLU A 258 -5.23 5.02 24.81
C GLU A 258 -4.65 4.11 23.72
N GLN A 259 -4.96 2.81 23.76
CA GLN A 259 -4.52 1.85 22.73
C GLN A 259 -5.21 2.13 21.38
N LEU A 260 -6.47 2.53 21.36
CA LEU A 260 -7.18 2.95 20.16
C LEU A 260 -6.49 4.16 19.51
N VAL A 261 -6.14 5.17 20.33
CA VAL A 261 -5.39 6.34 19.88
C VAL A 261 -4.01 5.94 19.33
N CYS A 262 -3.27 5.07 20.03
CA CYS A 262 -1.98 4.56 19.56
C CYS A 262 -2.11 3.86 18.20
N ASN A 263 -3.11 3.00 18.02
CA ASN A 263 -3.34 2.29 16.76
C ASN A 263 -3.60 3.26 15.60
N THR A 264 -4.46 4.25 15.80
CA THR A 264 -4.76 5.23 14.75
C THR A 264 -3.55 6.08 14.42
N THR A 265 -2.82 6.53 15.45
CA THR A 265 -1.59 7.29 15.24
C THR A 265 -0.54 6.46 14.54
N ASN A 266 -0.38 5.17 14.90
CA ASN A 266 0.54 4.27 14.20
C ASN A 266 0.20 4.13 12.71
N ARG A 267 -1.08 3.98 12.36
CA ARG A 267 -1.49 3.95 10.94
C ARG A 267 -1.11 5.24 10.20
N LYS A 268 -1.31 6.40 10.83
CA LYS A 268 -0.91 7.71 10.27
C LYS A 268 0.62 7.80 10.10
N VAL A 269 1.38 7.33 11.10
CA VAL A 269 2.86 7.26 11.02
C VAL A 269 3.30 6.40 9.86
N LEU A 270 2.73 5.19 9.71
CA LEU A 270 3.10 4.27 8.62
C LEU A 270 2.78 4.86 7.23
N LEU A 271 1.65 5.54 7.09
CA LEU A 271 1.30 6.25 5.85
C LEU A 271 2.28 7.39 5.56
N LEU A 272 2.59 8.21 6.57
CA LEU A 272 3.57 9.30 6.43
C LEU A 272 4.97 8.78 6.11
N LYS A 273 5.38 7.66 6.75
CA LYS A 273 6.65 6.97 6.47
C LYS A 273 6.72 6.50 5.01
N ALA A 274 5.63 5.90 4.52
CA ALA A 274 5.56 5.45 3.13
C ALA A 274 5.63 6.62 2.14
N GLU A 275 4.91 7.72 2.41
CA GLU A 275 4.95 8.93 1.59
C GLU A 275 6.35 9.56 1.58
N ALA A 276 6.97 9.74 2.74
CA ALA A 276 8.33 10.26 2.86
C ALA A 276 9.35 9.38 2.12
N LYS A 277 9.20 8.04 2.25
CA LYS A 277 10.06 7.07 1.56
C LYS A 277 9.88 7.14 0.04
N ASN A 278 8.64 7.29 -0.44
CA ASN A 278 8.37 7.45 -1.87
C ASN A 278 9.01 8.74 -2.43
N CYS A 279 8.90 9.85 -1.71
CA CYS A 279 9.56 11.10 -2.10
C CYS A 279 11.09 10.95 -2.16
N LEU A 280 11.69 10.33 -1.14
CA LEU A 280 13.13 10.08 -1.09
C LEU A 280 13.59 9.15 -2.21
N ASN A 281 12.85 8.06 -2.45
CA ASN A 281 13.13 7.12 -3.53
C ASN A 281 13.02 7.79 -4.90
N GLY A 282 12.05 8.69 -5.10
CA GLY A 282 11.93 9.49 -6.33
C GLY A 282 13.20 10.30 -6.60
N VAL A 283 13.67 11.05 -5.60
CA VAL A 283 14.91 11.83 -5.70
C VAL A 283 16.12 10.95 -6.03
N ARG A 284 16.25 9.81 -5.33
CA ARG A 284 17.37 8.88 -5.56
C ARG A 284 17.31 8.21 -6.92
N ARG A 285 16.10 7.89 -7.41
CA ARG A 285 15.89 7.32 -8.75
C ARG A 285 16.30 8.31 -9.85
N ASP A 286 15.98 9.59 -9.67
CA ASP A 286 16.41 10.65 -10.58
C ASP A 286 17.94 10.79 -10.60
N GLN A 287 18.59 10.67 -9.45
CA GLN A 287 20.04 10.67 -9.34
C GLN A 287 20.68 9.40 -9.93
N ALA A 288 20.02 8.23 -9.78
CA ALA A 288 20.51 6.95 -10.26
C ALA A 288 20.43 6.80 -11.80
N THR A 289 19.43 7.41 -12.42
CA THR A 289 19.15 7.29 -13.86
C THR A 289 20.37 7.65 -14.73
N PRO A 290 21.09 8.76 -14.54
CA PRO A 290 22.28 9.09 -15.32
C PRO A 290 23.41 8.08 -15.17
N PHE A 291 23.57 7.46 -13.99
CA PHE A 291 24.56 6.40 -13.77
C PHE A 291 24.20 5.14 -14.57
N ILE A 292 22.94 4.72 -14.54
CA ILE A 292 22.47 3.58 -15.34
C ILE A 292 22.70 3.87 -16.83
N GLU A 293 22.38 5.06 -17.31
CA GLU A 293 22.62 5.47 -18.69
C GLU A 293 24.11 5.49 -19.05
N LYS A 294 24.97 5.96 -18.18
CA LYS A 294 26.40 5.92 -18.36
C LYS A 294 26.91 4.49 -18.53
N TYR A 295 26.57 3.61 -17.60
CA TYR A 295 27.06 2.22 -17.60
C TYR A 295 26.48 1.38 -18.71
N GLN A 296 25.23 1.57 -19.11
CA GLN A 296 24.64 0.85 -20.26
C GLN A 296 25.38 1.18 -21.56
N TRP A 297 25.81 2.44 -21.76
CA TRP A 297 26.53 2.82 -22.98
C TRP A 297 28.01 2.44 -22.92
N ILE A 298 28.63 2.38 -21.77
CA ILE A 298 29.99 1.79 -21.63
C ILE A 298 29.93 0.32 -21.95
N ALA A 299 28.94 -0.44 -21.45
CA ALA A 299 28.75 -1.85 -21.77
C ALA A 299 28.47 -2.06 -23.29
N ALA A 300 27.65 -1.18 -23.88
CA ALA A 300 27.39 -1.22 -25.33
C ALA A 300 28.67 -1.04 -26.17
N ALA A 301 29.49 -0.05 -25.83
CA ALA A 301 30.72 0.23 -26.54
C ALA A 301 31.74 -0.91 -26.39
N ALA A 302 31.83 -1.49 -25.18
CA ALA A 302 32.73 -2.63 -24.95
C ALA A 302 32.31 -3.85 -25.76
N ALA A 303 31.04 -4.21 -25.80
CA ALA A 303 30.52 -5.34 -26.57
C ALA A 303 30.54 -5.08 -28.07
N PHE A 304 30.32 -3.85 -28.51
CA PHE A 304 30.45 -3.47 -29.95
C PHE A 304 31.87 -3.57 -30.47
N ALA A 305 32.87 -3.16 -29.65
CA ALA A 305 34.28 -3.16 -30.05
C ALA A 305 34.93 -4.56 -30.01
N ASN A 306 34.46 -5.45 -29.15
CA ASN A 306 35.03 -6.78 -28.91
C ASN A 306 33.95 -7.87 -28.90
N PRO A 307 33.53 -8.37 -30.07
CA PRO A 307 32.49 -9.41 -30.14
C PRO A 307 32.97 -10.81 -29.72
N VAL A 308 33.97 -10.90 -28.82
CA VAL A 308 34.53 -12.19 -28.36
C VAL A 308 33.86 -12.56 -27.03
N PRO A 309 33.03 -13.63 -26.97
CA PRO A 309 32.15 -13.92 -25.81
C PRO A 309 32.86 -14.07 -24.48
N ALA A 310 34.11 -14.53 -24.43
CA ALA A 310 34.84 -14.77 -23.17
C ALA A 310 35.38 -13.49 -22.51
N LEU A 311 35.74 -12.47 -23.28
CA LEU A 311 36.23 -11.18 -22.75
C LEU A 311 35.05 -10.27 -22.37
N ASP A 312 33.90 -10.44 -23.02
CA ASP A 312 32.67 -9.69 -22.78
C ASP A 312 32.10 -9.93 -21.36
N ILE A 313 32.15 -11.18 -20.87
CA ILE A 313 31.64 -11.53 -19.52
C ILE A 313 32.44 -10.84 -18.41
N LEU A 314 33.79 -10.79 -18.54
CA LEU A 314 34.64 -10.15 -17.50
C LEU A 314 34.52 -8.63 -17.54
N ALA A 315 34.46 -8.02 -18.72
CA ALA A 315 34.28 -6.58 -18.86
C ALA A 315 32.89 -6.16 -18.36
N THR A 316 31.85 -6.88 -18.71
CA THR A 316 30.49 -6.64 -18.26
C THR A 316 30.36 -6.81 -16.75
N ALA A 317 31.02 -7.81 -16.14
CA ALA A 317 31.01 -8.00 -14.71
C ALA A 317 31.68 -6.85 -13.95
N ALA A 318 32.82 -6.33 -14.46
CA ALA A 318 33.51 -5.19 -13.87
C ALA A 318 32.69 -3.89 -13.97
N ILE A 319 32.07 -3.63 -15.14
CA ILE A 319 31.16 -2.50 -15.38
C ILE A 319 29.97 -2.58 -14.44
N THR A 320 29.35 -3.75 -14.30
CA THR A 320 28.22 -3.97 -13.42
C THR A 320 28.60 -3.82 -11.94
N ALA A 321 29.78 -4.32 -11.53
CA ALA A 321 30.25 -4.15 -10.15
C ALA A 321 30.46 -2.67 -9.80
N GLN A 322 31.04 -1.87 -10.70
CA GLN A 322 31.17 -0.43 -10.46
C GLN A 322 29.81 0.27 -10.41
N MET A 323 28.87 -0.11 -11.27
CA MET A 323 27.48 0.37 -11.21
C MET A 323 26.81 0.03 -9.88
N VAL A 324 27.02 -1.18 -9.34
CA VAL A 324 26.49 -1.59 -8.02
C VAL A 324 27.02 -0.66 -6.91
N ILE A 325 28.31 -0.32 -6.94
CA ILE A 325 28.92 0.58 -5.95
C ILE A 325 28.31 1.99 -6.07
N ASP A 326 28.24 2.54 -7.29
CA ASP A 326 27.77 3.92 -7.50
C ASP A 326 26.28 4.05 -7.14
N LEU A 327 25.45 3.08 -7.55
CA LEU A 327 24.04 3.03 -7.16
C LEU A 327 23.89 2.80 -5.63
N GLY A 328 24.69 1.92 -5.04
CA GLY A 328 24.72 1.70 -3.60
C GLY A 328 24.98 3.00 -2.83
N ASN A 329 25.94 3.80 -3.29
CA ASN A 329 26.26 5.09 -2.67
C ASN A 329 25.08 6.07 -2.72
N ILE A 330 24.31 6.14 -3.83
CA ILE A 330 23.11 6.97 -3.94
C ILE A 330 22.07 6.54 -2.89
N TYR A 331 21.89 5.23 -2.70
CA TYR A 331 20.95 4.68 -1.71
C TYR A 331 21.54 4.56 -0.30
N GLN A 332 22.72 5.17 -0.06
CA GLN A 332 23.45 5.15 1.21
C GLN A 332 23.78 3.73 1.72
N GLN A 333 23.90 2.78 0.80
CA GLN A 333 24.33 1.42 1.06
C GLN A 333 25.86 1.35 0.88
N LYS A 334 26.60 1.08 1.95
CA LYS A 334 28.05 0.87 1.86
C LYS A 334 28.35 -0.52 1.32
N ILE A 335 28.62 -0.60 0.03
CA ILE A 335 28.92 -1.86 -0.66
C ILE A 335 30.43 -1.91 -0.94
N SER A 336 31.10 -2.94 -0.45
CA SER A 336 32.52 -3.17 -0.76
C SER A 336 32.70 -3.66 -2.22
N LEU A 337 33.91 -3.50 -2.77
CA LEU A 337 34.22 -4.00 -4.12
C LEU A 337 33.95 -5.51 -4.24
N GLU A 338 34.30 -6.29 -3.22
CA GLU A 338 34.08 -7.73 -3.19
C GLU A 338 32.58 -8.08 -3.24
N GLN A 339 31.76 -7.40 -2.44
CA GLN A 339 30.31 -7.55 -2.45
C GLN A 339 29.73 -7.15 -3.81
N ALA A 340 30.19 -6.04 -4.38
CA ALA A 340 29.75 -5.59 -5.71
C ALA A 340 30.08 -6.60 -6.81
N GLN A 341 31.27 -7.18 -6.78
CA GLN A 341 31.67 -8.25 -7.72
C GLN A 341 30.80 -9.51 -7.56
N GLN A 342 30.50 -9.90 -6.32
CA GLN A 342 29.60 -11.01 -6.04
C GLN A 342 28.19 -10.76 -6.57
N VAL A 343 27.65 -9.55 -6.37
CA VAL A 343 26.33 -9.13 -6.88
C VAL A 343 26.32 -9.14 -8.40
N ALA A 344 27.34 -8.55 -9.03
CA ALA A 344 27.46 -8.52 -10.49
C ALA A 344 27.52 -9.94 -11.10
N GLY A 345 28.35 -10.82 -10.51
CA GLY A 345 28.44 -12.21 -10.92
C GLY A 345 27.12 -12.99 -10.75
N THR A 346 26.43 -12.75 -9.63
CA THR A 346 25.11 -13.35 -9.36
C THR A 346 24.06 -12.84 -10.34
N MET A 347 24.02 -11.54 -10.61
CA MET A 347 23.09 -10.97 -11.60
C MET A 347 23.33 -11.54 -13.00
N GLY A 348 24.59 -11.60 -13.44
CA GLY A 348 24.95 -12.21 -14.73
C GLY A 348 24.50 -13.68 -14.80
N SER A 349 24.77 -14.47 -13.76
CA SER A 349 24.34 -15.87 -13.66
C SER A 349 22.81 -16.01 -13.67
N LEU A 350 22.09 -15.14 -12.97
CA LEU A 350 20.62 -15.11 -12.96
C LEU A 350 20.06 -14.77 -14.35
N MET A 351 20.63 -13.77 -15.05
CA MET A 351 20.21 -13.40 -16.40
C MET A 351 20.39 -14.57 -17.38
N LEU A 352 21.48 -15.30 -17.28
CA LEU A 352 21.71 -16.50 -18.09
C LEU A 352 20.72 -17.61 -17.76
N LYS A 353 20.55 -17.95 -16.46
CA LYS A 353 19.64 -19.02 -15.99
C LYS A 353 18.18 -18.74 -16.34
N LEU A 354 17.78 -17.48 -16.37
CA LEU A 354 16.43 -17.05 -16.70
C LEU A 354 16.21 -16.89 -18.22
N GLY A 355 17.25 -17.11 -19.04
CA GLY A 355 17.20 -16.95 -20.48
C GLY A 355 17.05 -15.49 -20.94
N LEU A 356 17.30 -14.50 -20.06
CA LEU A 356 17.10 -13.08 -20.37
C LEU A 356 18.06 -12.60 -21.45
N VAL A 357 19.28 -13.13 -21.46
CA VAL A 357 20.31 -12.83 -22.49
C VAL A 357 19.80 -13.24 -23.86
N GLU A 358 19.30 -14.47 -24.01
CA GLU A 358 18.80 -14.98 -25.29
C GLU A 358 17.53 -14.24 -25.73
N LEU A 359 16.59 -13.98 -24.81
CA LEU A 359 15.37 -13.26 -25.12
C LEU A 359 15.65 -11.82 -25.57
N SER A 360 16.57 -11.10 -24.89
CA SER A 360 16.93 -9.74 -25.27
C SER A 360 17.64 -9.69 -26.62
N THR A 361 18.59 -10.61 -26.89
CA THR A 361 19.30 -10.70 -28.16
C THR A 361 18.34 -11.01 -29.33
N ARG A 362 17.39 -11.93 -29.13
CA ARG A 362 16.36 -12.23 -30.14
C ARG A 362 15.48 -11.02 -30.45
N ALA A 363 15.03 -10.31 -29.40
CA ALA A 363 14.17 -9.15 -29.54
C ALA A 363 14.90 -7.98 -30.23
N VAL A 364 16.14 -7.68 -29.81
CA VAL A 364 17.00 -6.66 -30.44
C VAL A 364 17.27 -7.01 -31.90
N THR A 365 17.65 -8.28 -32.22
CA THR A 365 17.85 -8.76 -33.55
C THR A 365 16.61 -8.62 -34.43
N GLY A 366 15.42 -8.96 -33.88
CA GLY A 366 14.17 -8.82 -34.60
C GLY A 366 13.89 -7.37 -35.02
N ILE A 367 14.14 -6.42 -34.12
CA ILE A 367 13.93 -4.98 -34.40
C ILE A 367 14.99 -4.47 -35.38
N LEU A 368 16.26 -4.84 -35.22
CA LEU A 368 17.32 -4.40 -36.12
C LEU A 368 17.17 -4.95 -37.57
N LYS A 369 16.65 -6.15 -37.75
CA LYS A 369 16.37 -6.75 -39.06
C LYS A 369 15.31 -5.98 -39.86
N THR A 370 14.47 -5.19 -39.24
CA THR A 370 13.51 -4.34 -39.94
C THR A 370 14.17 -3.15 -40.64
N ASN A 371 15.46 -2.90 -40.38
CA ASN A 371 16.22 -1.79 -40.94
C ASN A 371 17.56 -2.27 -41.49
N VAL A 372 17.59 -2.61 -42.79
CA VAL A 372 18.73 -3.27 -43.49
C VAL A 372 20.06 -2.54 -43.30
N ALA A 373 20.08 -1.22 -43.27
CA ALA A 373 21.29 -0.41 -43.13
C ALA A 373 21.98 -0.56 -41.75
N THR A 374 21.23 -0.88 -40.70
CA THR A 374 21.77 -1.02 -39.34
C THR A 374 22.22 -2.44 -39.01
N PHE A 375 21.73 -3.44 -39.73
CA PHE A 375 22.05 -4.86 -39.50
C PHE A 375 23.47 -5.26 -40.00
N VAL A 376 24.02 -4.51 -40.95
CA VAL A 376 25.35 -4.82 -41.57
C VAL A 376 26.52 -4.38 -40.68
N ALA A 377 26.33 -3.54 -39.67
CA ALA A 377 27.38 -3.12 -38.75
C ALA A 377 27.65 -4.24 -37.73
N GLY A 378 28.80 -4.94 -37.87
CA GLY A 378 29.23 -5.95 -36.90
C GLY A 378 29.25 -5.43 -35.46
N GLY A 379 28.84 -6.27 -34.52
CA GLY A 379 28.78 -5.92 -33.09
C GLY A 379 27.56 -5.11 -32.64
N MET A 380 26.67 -4.70 -33.57
CA MET A 380 25.50 -3.87 -33.23
C MET A 380 24.51 -4.63 -32.34
N VAL A 381 24.23 -5.89 -32.64
CA VAL A 381 23.31 -6.72 -31.84
C VAL A 381 23.87 -6.94 -30.46
N GLU A 382 25.16 -7.25 -30.38
CA GLU A 382 25.88 -7.45 -29.10
C GLU A 382 25.90 -6.17 -28.28
N GLY A 383 26.28 -5.03 -28.90
CA GLY A 383 26.33 -3.74 -28.19
C GLY A 383 24.99 -3.30 -27.66
N VAL A 384 23.92 -3.33 -28.45
CA VAL A 384 22.57 -2.93 -28.03
C VAL A 384 22.01 -3.91 -27.00
N SER A 385 22.27 -5.22 -27.13
CA SER A 385 21.83 -6.23 -26.16
C SER A 385 22.56 -6.06 -24.84
N ALA A 386 23.86 -5.79 -24.82
CA ALA A 386 24.63 -5.51 -23.62
C ALA A 386 24.13 -4.23 -22.91
N ALA A 387 23.85 -3.18 -23.68
CA ALA A 387 23.25 -1.96 -23.13
C ALA A 387 21.90 -2.22 -22.45
N TYR A 388 21.03 -2.98 -23.11
CA TYR A 388 19.71 -3.32 -22.59
C TYR A 388 19.79 -4.16 -21.30
N LEU A 389 20.62 -5.18 -21.27
CA LEU A 389 20.83 -6.02 -20.08
C LEU A 389 21.43 -5.21 -18.93
N THR A 390 22.39 -4.33 -19.20
CA THR A 390 22.97 -3.43 -18.18
C THR A 390 21.93 -2.47 -17.64
N ARG A 391 21.06 -1.94 -18.49
CA ARG A 391 19.92 -1.11 -18.05
C ARG A 391 18.98 -1.89 -17.14
N VAL A 392 18.59 -3.11 -17.52
CA VAL A 392 17.72 -3.97 -16.70
C VAL A 392 18.39 -4.28 -15.36
N ALA A 393 19.72 -4.56 -15.36
CA ALA A 393 20.49 -4.74 -14.14
C ALA A 393 20.42 -3.51 -13.21
N GLY A 394 20.70 -2.33 -13.78
CA GLY A 394 20.67 -1.07 -13.03
C GLY A 394 19.29 -0.75 -12.44
N LEU A 395 18.23 -0.87 -13.25
CA LEU A 395 16.85 -0.68 -12.77
C LEU A 395 16.46 -1.69 -11.70
N SER A 396 16.93 -2.94 -11.81
CA SER A 396 16.68 -3.96 -10.79
C SER A 396 17.39 -3.68 -9.48
N LEU A 397 18.60 -3.11 -9.52
CA LEU A 397 19.32 -2.67 -8.32
C LEU A 397 18.61 -1.50 -7.65
N VAL A 398 18.15 -0.51 -8.43
CA VAL A 398 17.35 0.62 -7.92
C VAL A 398 16.11 0.11 -7.19
N GLU A 399 15.32 -0.71 -7.87
CA GLU A 399 14.11 -1.30 -7.29
C GLU A 399 14.41 -2.15 -6.03
N TYR A 400 15.51 -2.89 -6.04
CA TYR A 400 15.96 -3.66 -4.88
C TYR A 400 16.31 -2.75 -3.70
N PHE A 401 17.06 -1.66 -3.91
CA PHE A 401 17.43 -0.72 -2.86
C PHE A 401 16.22 0.06 -2.33
N GLU A 402 15.29 0.43 -3.19
CA GLU A 402 14.05 1.09 -2.79
C GLU A 402 13.17 0.23 -1.87
N GLN A 403 13.20 -1.08 -2.05
CA GLN A 403 12.46 -2.02 -1.21
C GLN A 403 13.15 -2.33 0.12
N GLN A 404 14.44 -1.96 0.30
CA GLN A 404 15.10 -2.11 1.60
C GLN A 404 14.54 -1.08 2.60
N GLU A 405 14.50 -1.44 3.86
CA GLU A 405 14.33 -0.42 4.89
C GLU A 405 15.54 0.50 4.86
N VAL A 406 15.31 1.79 5.10
CA VAL A 406 16.39 2.77 5.20
C VAL A 406 17.33 2.27 6.28
N ALA A 407 18.53 1.85 5.89
CA ALA A 407 19.41 1.11 6.75
C ALA A 407 19.84 1.98 7.93
N LEU A 408 19.38 1.60 9.12
CA LEU A 408 19.95 2.04 10.39
C LEU A 408 21.22 1.23 10.73
N GLU A 409 21.47 0.14 9.99
CA GLU A 409 22.64 -0.73 10.21
C GLU A 409 23.34 -1.03 8.89
N SER A 410 24.52 -0.43 8.72
CA SER A 410 25.42 -0.69 7.59
C SER A 410 25.97 -2.13 7.70
N GLY A 411 25.70 -2.99 6.72
CA GLY A 411 26.42 -4.26 6.57
C GLY A 411 25.61 -5.54 6.43
N SER A 412 24.29 -5.49 6.23
CA SER A 412 23.54 -6.71 5.94
C SER A 412 23.87 -7.23 4.54
N ALA A 413 24.15 -8.54 4.42
CA ALA A 413 24.38 -9.19 3.14
C ALA A 413 23.16 -9.01 2.22
N LEU A 414 23.41 -8.76 0.93
CA LEU A 414 22.35 -8.60 -0.07
C LEU A 414 21.54 -9.91 -0.20
N ASN A 415 20.21 -9.79 -0.14
CA ASN A 415 19.31 -10.93 -0.30
C ASN A 415 19.17 -11.28 -1.78
N LEU A 416 19.86 -12.34 -2.20
CA LEU A 416 19.94 -12.77 -3.60
C LEU A 416 18.61 -13.31 -4.13
N ASP A 417 17.76 -13.93 -3.30
CA ASP A 417 16.45 -14.41 -3.72
C ASP A 417 15.50 -13.24 -4.01
N LYS A 418 15.54 -12.21 -3.19
CA LYS A 418 14.79 -10.98 -3.43
C LYS A 418 15.27 -10.27 -4.70
N LEU A 419 16.60 -10.18 -4.89
CA LEU A 419 17.19 -9.61 -6.10
C LEU A 419 16.73 -10.37 -7.36
N ARG A 420 16.64 -11.70 -7.29
CA ARG A 420 16.12 -12.53 -8.40
C ARG A 420 14.67 -12.19 -8.74
N GLN A 421 13.80 -12.05 -7.74
CA GLN A 421 12.40 -11.70 -7.96
C GLN A 421 12.26 -10.31 -8.60
N VAL A 422 13.01 -9.34 -8.08
CA VAL A 422 13.03 -7.97 -8.62
C VAL A 422 13.53 -7.97 -10.08
N LEU A 423 14.62 -8.70 -10.39
CA LEU A 423 15.16 -8.79 -11.73
C LEU A 423 14.13 -9.35 -12.73
N GLN A 424 13.38 -10.40 -12.34
CA GLN A 424 12.31 -10.94 -13.18
C GLN A 424 11.19 -9.93 -13.44
N THR A 425 10.76 -9.24 -12.38
CA THR A 425 9.70 -8.25 -12.48
C THR A 425 10.09 -7.07 -13.37
N VAL A 426 11.29 -6.50 -13.15
CA VAL A 426 11.81 -5.37 -13.94
C VAL A 426 12.00 -5.77 -15.40
N PHE A 427 12.52 -6.96 -15.65
CA PHE A 427 12.66 -7.45 -17.04
C PHE A 427 11.29 -7.56 -17.72
N GLN A 428 10.30 -8.18 -17.08
CA GLN A 428 8.93 -8.30 -17.63
C GLN A 428 8.30 -6.94 -17.94
N GLN A 429 8.50 -5.94 -17.09
CA GLN A 429 8.00 -4.59 -17.31
C GLN A 429 8.65 -3.90 -18.50
N ASN A 430 9.95 -4.16 -18.74
CA ASN A 430 10.73 -3.54 -19.82
C ASN A 430 10.67 -4.30 -21.16
N GLN A 431 10.02 -5.45 -21.25
CA GLN A 431 9.83 -6.22 -22.50
C GLN A 431 8.78 -5.63 -23.45
N LYS A 432 8.03 -4.61 -23.06
CA LYS A 432 7.01 -4.00 -23.92
C LYS A 432 7.66 -3.55 -25.24
N MET A 433 7.15 -4.03 -26.38
CA MET A 433 7.74 -3.83 -27.71
C MET A 433 8.05 -2.35 -28.00
N ALA A 434 7.14 -1.43 -27.67
CA ALA A 434 7.34 0.00 -27.91
C ALA A 434 8.55 0.58 -27.13
N VAL A 435 8.79 0.10 -25.90
CA VAL A 435 9.92 0.52 -25.06
C VAL A 435 11.22 0.02 -25.65
N LEU A 436 11.23 -1.26 -26.06
CA LEU A 436 12.39 -1.89 -26.63
C LEU A 436 12.75 -1.29 -28.00
N GLU A 437 11.76 -1.01 -28.87
CA GLU A 437 12.00 -0.33 -30.15
C GLU A 437 12.59 1.07 -29.97
N ALA A 438 12.07 1.86 -29.03
CA ALA A 438 12.62 3.18 -28.73
C ALA A 438 14.07 3.06 -28.24
N PHE A 439 14.36 2.09 -27.37
CA PHE A 439 15.69 1.84 -26.85
C PHE A 439 16.68 1.39 -27.96
N VAL A 440 16.27 0.46 -28.82
CA VAL A 440 17.09 -0.01 -29.94
C VAL A 440 17.40 1.15 -30.90
N LYS A 441 16.42 1.98 -31.25
CA LYS A 441 16.64 3.18 -32.10
C LYS A 441 17.66 4.14 -31.46
N GLN A 442 17.60 4.36 -30.16
CA GLN A 442 18.57 5.17 -29.42
C GLN A 442 19.98 4.54 -29.46
N GLY A 443 20.06 3.21 -29.27
CA GLY A 443 21.32 2.47 -29.33
C GLY A 443 22.00 2.57 -30.67
N VAL A 444 21.27 2.35 -31.76
CA VAL A 444 21.78 2.50 -33.13
C VAL A 444 22.31 3.91 -33.34
N LYS A 445 21.59 4.95 -32.97
CA LYS A 445 22.01 6.35 -33.13
C LYS A 445 23.27 6.67 -32.33
N ARG A 446 23.50 6.05 -31.20
CA ARG A 446 24.68 6.30 -30.35
C ARG A 446 25.91 5.51 -30.80
N LEU A 447 25.73 4.26 -31.28
CA LEU A 447 26.84 3.41 -31.71
C LEU A 447 27.28 3.67 -33.15
N LEU A 448 26.37 4.16 -33.99
CA LEU A 448 26.65 4.61 -35.35
C LEU A 448 26.41 6.12 -35.44
N PRO A 449 27.38 6.99 -35.13
CA PRO A 449 27.23 8.40 -35.39
C PRO A 449 27.03 8.64 -36.88
N GLU A 450 26.03 9.45 -37.25
CA GLU A 450 25.70 9.80 -38.63
C GLU A 450 27.00 10.19 -39.36
N ALA A 451 27.33 9.50 -40.46
CA ALA A 451 28.39 9.92 -41.38
C ALA A 451 28.03 11.36 -41.81
N LYS A 452 28.91 12.33 -41.49
CA LYS A 452 28.79 13.67 -42.05
C LYS A 452 28.63 13.56 -43.54
N PRO A 453 27.68 14.25 -44.19
CA PRO A 453 27.60 14.26 -45.64
C PRO A 453 28.95 14.70 -46.15
N VAL A 454 29.59 13.87 -46.98
CA VAL A 454 30.78 14.25 -47.73
C VAL A 454 30.31 15.38 -48.64
N GLU A 455 30.71 16.62 -48.37
CA GLU A 455 30.63 17.67 -49.37
C GLU A 455 31.42 17.20 -50.60
N VAL A 456 30.69 16.81 -51.61
CA VAL A 456 31.27 16.61 -52.97
C VAL A 456 31.60 18.01 -53.45
N VAL A 457 32.87 18.41 -53.26
CA VAL A 457 33.42 19.61 -53.90
C VAL A 457 33.42 19.30 -55.40
N ALA A 458 32.53 20.01 -56.13
CA ALA A 458 32.43 19.99 -57.55
C ALA A 458 33.57 20.86 -58.16
#